data_4e489f1ac85ab5375c0df44f43088ad9
#
_entry.id   4e489f1ac85ab5375c0df44f43088ad9
#
_cell.length_a   1.000
_cell.length_b   1.000
_cell.length_c   1.000
_cell.angle_alpha   90.00
_cell.angle_beta   90.00
_cell.angle_gamma   90.00
#
_symmetry.space_group_name_H-M   'P 1'
#
loop_
_entity.id
_entity.type
_entity.pdbx_description
1 polymer ?
#
loop_
_entity_poly.entity_id
_entity_poly.type
_entity_poly.pdbx_seq_one_letter_code
_entity_poly.pdbx_strand_id
1 'polypeptide(L)'
;LTVMENVLSGRLGYVGFWRSFTRRFPQSDVDEAFRLLDRVGLAHMADKRADELSGGQRQRVGICRALIQNPAVLLVDEPTASLDPKTSRQIMRLICELCKERGLAAIINIHDVALAQMFVQRVIGLRFGAVEFDGLPDALTPEVLTTIYGEEDWEATIEEVDEDAEIEAAE
;
A
#
# COMPACT_ATOMS: atom_id res chain seq x y z
N LEU A 1 -10.55 17.98 -6.05
CA LEU A 1 -11.19 16.78 -6.61
C LEU A 1 -11.94 16.02 -5.52
N THR A 2 -13.08 15.42 -5.89
CA THR A 2 -13.78 14.47 -5.00
C THR A 2 -13.00 13.15 -4.91
N VAL A 3 -13.38 12.31 -3.96
CA VAL A 3 -12.83 10.93 -3.81
C VAL A 3 -13.04 10.14 -5.10
N MET A 4 -14.26 10.15 -5.65
CA MET A 4 -14.60 9.49 -6.91
C MET A 4 -13.75 10.00 -8.07
N GLU A 5 -13.61 11.32 -8.24
CA GLU A 5 -12.78 11.91 -9.28
C GLU A 5 -11.29 11.54 -9.15
N ASN A 6 -10.79 11.40 -7.91
CA ASN A 6 -9.42 10.95 -7.68
C ASN A 6 -9.21 9.50 -8.14
N VAL A 7 -10.13 8.59 -7.80
CA VAL A 7 -10.05 7.20 -8.26
C VAL A 7 -10.13 7.14 -9.78
N LEU A 8 -11.13 7.79 -10.39
CA LEU A 8 -11.33 7.82 -11.83
C LEU A 8 -10.15 8.47 -12.60
N SER A 9 -9.35 9.32 -11.93
CA SER A 9 -8.15 9.88 -12.57
C SER A 9 -7.13 8.80 -12.98
N GLY A 10 -7.15 7.61 -12.36
CA GLY A 10 -6.37 6.45 -12.80
C GLY A 10 -6.75 5.95 -14.20
N ARG A 11 -7.95 6.29 -14.71
CA ARG A 11 -8.42 5.89 -16.05
C ARG A 11 -8.14 6.91 -17.14
N LEU A 12 -7.54 8.07 -16.83
CA LEU A 12 -7.31 9.16 -17.80
C LEU A 12 -6.51 8.72 -19.03
N GLY A 13 -5.55 7.80 -18.89
CA GLY A 13 -4.78 7.24 -20.01
C GLY A 13 -5.53 6.21 -20.86
N TYR A 14 -6.70 5.75 -20.42
CA TYR A 14 -7.47 4.68 -21.06
C TYR A 14 -8.73 5.16 -21.77
N VAL A 15 -9.06 6.45 -21.64
CA VAL A 15 -10.20 7.09 -22.30
C VAL A 15 -9.71 8.10 -23.35
N GLY A 16 -10.50 8.32 -24.40
CA GLY A 16 -10.13 9.28 -25.45
C GLY A 16 -9.96 10.71 -24.93
N PHE A 17 -9.10 11.49 -25.58
CA PHE A 17 -8.71 12.85 -25.17
C PHE A 17 -9.89 13.73 -24.72
N TRP A 18 -10.95 13.82 -25.49
CA TRP A 18 -12.13 14.63 -25.17
C TRP A 18 -12.88 14.18 -23.92
N ARG A 19 -12.97 12.87 -23.70
CA ARG A 19 -13.57 12.30 -22.49
C ARG A 19 -12.70 12.57 -21.26
N SER A 20 -11.39 12.41 -21.41
CA SER A 20 -10.41 12.72 -20.38
C SER A 20 -10.49 14.20 -19.98
N PHE A 21 -10.48 15.11 -20.97
CA PHE A 21 -10.55 16.55 -20.74
C PHE A 21 -11.87 16.98 -20.05
N THR A 22 -13.00 16.41 -20.47
CA THR A 22 -14.33 16.71 -19.90
C THR A 22 -14.65 15.86 -18.67
N ARG A 23 -13.74 14.98 -18.23
CA ARG A 23 -13.91 14.02 -17.11
C ARG A 23 -15.18 13.17 -17.25
N ARG A 24 -15.57 12.82 -18.46
CA ARG A 24 -16.70 11.96 -18.77
C ARG A 24 -16.22 10.52 -18.96
N PHE A 25 -16.21 9.78 -17.86
CA PHE A 25 -15.82 8.38 -17.85
C PHE A 25 -16.96 7.47 -18.29
N PRO A 26 -16.65 6.28 -18.92
CA PRO A 26 -17.63 5.24 -19.15
C PRO A 26 -18.30 4.78 -17.86
N GLN A 27 -19.56 4.37 -17.90
CA GLN A 27 -20.27 3.89 -16.73
C GLN A 27 -19.55 2.70 -16.09
N SER A 28 -18.96 1.79 -16.88
CA SER A 28 -18.15 0.66 -16.39
C SER A 28 -16.98 1.10 -15.51
N ASP A 29 -16.32 2.22 -15.82
CA ASP A 29 -15.23 2.75 -15.01
C ASP A 29 -15.76 3.36 -13.69
N VAL A 30 -16.93 4.02 -13.75
CA VAL A 30 -17.61 4.56 -12.58
C VAL A 30 -18.04 3.41 -11.63
N ASP A 31 -18.63 2.36 -12.18
CA ASP A 31 -19.07 1.19 -11.41
C ASP A 31 -17.88 0.47 -10.76
N GLU A 32 -16.74 0.34 -11.48
CA GLU A 32 -15.52 -0.23 -10.92
C GLU A 32 -14.92 0.66 -9.82
N ALA A 33 -14.90 1.99 -10.02
CA ALA A 33 -14.44 2.93 -8.99
C ALA A 33 -15.29 2.80 -7.72
N PHE A 34 -16.60 2.67 -7.87
CA PHE A 34 -17.52 2.47 -6.74
C PHE A 34 -17.25 1.15 -6.01
N ARG A 35 -17.04 0.04 -6.74
CA ARG A 35 -16.70 -1.27 -6.16
C ARG A 35 -15.39 -1.22 -5.38
N LEU A 36 -14.37 -0.53 -5.93
CA LEU A 36 -13.09 -0.34 -5.23
C LEU A 36 -13.26 0.49 -3.95
N LEU A 37 -14.01 1.59 -4.02
CA LEU A 37 -14.29 2.43 -2.85
C LEU A 37 -15.08 1.68 -1.78
N ASP A 38 -16.03 0.84 -2.18
CA ASP A 38 -16.78 -0.02 -1.26
C ASP A 38 -15.87 -1.03 -0.56
N ARG A 39 -14.98 -1.70 -1.34
CA ARG A 39 -14.00 -2.66 -0.80
C ARG A 39 -13.08 -2.06 0.27
N VAL A 40 -12.74 -0.78 0.15
CA VAL A 40 -11.90 -0.07 1.14
C VAL A 40 -12.70 0.71 2.18
N GLY A 41 -14.05 0.58 2.19
CA GLY A 41 -14.94 1.21 3.17
C GLY A 41 -15.15 2.71 2.95
N LEU A 42 -14.94 3.24 1.74
CA LEU A 42 -15.02 4.67 1.42
C LEU A 42 -16.14 5.02 0.42
N ALA A 43 -17.03 4.08 0.05
CA ALA A 43 -18.10 4.36 -0.90
C ALA A 43 -19.00 5.53 -0.46
N HIS A 44 -19.30 5.65 0.85
CA HIS A 44 -20.10 6.71 1.43
C HIS A 44 -19.44 8.11 1.40
N MET A 45 -18.14 8.17 1.02
CA MET A 45 -17.37 9.40 0.89
C MET A 45 -17.07 9.77 -0.58
N ALA A 46 -17.69 9.08 -1.55
CA ALA A 46 -17.38 9.24 -2.98
C ALA A 46 -17.43 10.71 -3.45
N ASP A 47 -18.40 11.47 -2.97
CA ASP A 47 -18.61 12.88 -3.32
C ASP A 47 -17.84 13.88 -2.42
N LYS A 48 -17.20 13.39 -1.35
CA LYS A 48 -16.42 14.22 -0.43
C LYS A 48 -15.13 14.67 -1.10
N ARG A 49 -14.64 15.85 -0.73
CA ARG A 49 -13.33 16.34 -1.20
C ARG A 49 -12.19 15.53 -0.60
N ALA A 50 -11.20 15.19 -1.41
CA ALA A 50 -10.08 14.36 -0.97
C ALA A 50 -9.15 15.07 0.04
N ASP A 51 -9.13 16.39 0.08
CA ASP A 51 -8.39 17.19 1.04
C ASP A 51 -9.01 17.19 2.45
N GLU A 52 -10.28 16.76 2.59
CA GLU A 52 -10.97 16.59 3.87
C GLU A 52 -10.80 15.20 4.49
N LEU A 53 -10.07 14.31 3.83
CA LEU A 53 -9.84 12.94 4.29
C LEU A 53 -8.69 12.86 5.31
N SER A 54 -8.75 11.87 6.22
CA SER A 54 -7.60 11.48 7.04
C SER A 54 -6.44 10.91 6.18
N GLY A 55 -5.23 10.80 6.77
CA GLY A 55 -4.07 10.21 6.10
C GLY A 55 -4.36 8.81 5.54
N GLY A 56 -4.85 7.91 6.40
CA GLY A 56 -5.20 6.54 6.00
C GLY A 56 -6.33 6.46 4.96
N GLN A 57 -7.32 7.37 5.03
CA GLN A 57 -8.36 7.46 4.00
C GLN A 57 -7.78 7.92 2.66
N ARG A 58 -6.89 8.91 2.64
CA ARG A 58 -6.19 9.35 1.42
C ARG A 58 -5.37 8.21 0.81
N GLN A 59 -4.69 7.43 1.66
CA GLN A 59 -3.92 6.28 1.21
C GLN A 59 -4.80 5.22 0.54
N ARG A 60 -5.96 4.89 1.14
CA ARG A 60 -6.94 3.96 0.52
C ARG A 60 -7.45 4.47 -0.83
N VAL A 61 -7.71 5.77 -0.97
CA VAL A 61 -8.08 6.38 -2.27
C VAL A 61 -6.94 6.24 -3.30
N GLY A 62 -5.68 6.43 -2.88
CA GLY A 62 -4.49 6.22 -3.72
C GLY A 62 -4.39 4.78 -4.23
N ILE A 63 -4.64 3.80 -3.36
CA ILE A 63 -4.68 2.37 -3.72
C ILE A 63 -5.79 2.11 -4.75
N CYS A 64 -7.02 2.61 -4.53
CA CYS A 64 -8.11 2.48 -5.50
C CYS A 64 -7.75 3.10 -6.85
N ARG A 65 -7.12 4.27 -6.86
CA ARG A 65 -6.64 4.94 -8.08
C ARG A 65 -5.60 4.12 -8.85
N ALA A 66 -4.73 3.40 -8.16
CA ALA A 66 -3.78 2.49 -8.79
C ALA A 66 -4.48 1.25 -9.35
N LEU A 67 -5.36 0.64 -8.57
CA LEU A 67 -6.04 -0.62 -8.93
C LEU A 67 -7.06 -0.48 -10.06
N ILE A 68 -7.69 0.70 -10.22
CA ILE A 68 -8.66 0.92 -11.31
C ILE A 68 -8.00 0.86 -12.69
N GLN A 69 -6.68 1.01 -12.76
CA GLN A 69 -5.90 0.85 -13.98
C GLN A 69 -5.80 -0.62 -14.43
N ASN A 70 -6.23 -1.56 -13.59
CA ASN A 70 -6.08 -2.99 -13.78
C ASN A 70 -4.61 -3.39 -14.07
N PRO A 71 -3.67 -3.05 -13.18
CA PRO A 71 -2.25 -3.26 -13.40
C PRO A 71 -1.89 -4.75 -13.30
N ALA A 72 -0.78 -5.17 -13.92
CA ALA A 72 -0.19 -6.50 -13.72
C ALA A 72 0.71 -6.54 -12.47
N VAL A 73 1.30 -5.40 -12.11
CA VAL A 73 2.17 -5.24 -10.94
C VAL A 73 1.82 -3.93 -10.26
N LEU A 74 1.74 -3.95 -8.93
CA LEU A 74 1.54 -2.76 -8.09
C LEU A 74 2.88 -2.28 -7.55
N LEU A 75 3.24 -1.03 -7.84
CA LEU A 75 4.40 -0.37 -7.25
C LEU A 75 3.91 0.56 -6.15
N VAL A 76 4.41 0.37 -4.95
CA VAL A 76 3.97 1.08 -3.75
C VAL A 76 5.19 1.70 -3.07
N ASP A 77 5.17 3.01 -2.94
CA ASP A 77 6.25 3.76 -2.33
C ASP A 77 5.77 4.33 -0.98
N GLU A 78 6.39 3.88 0.09
CA GLU A 78 6.13 4.28 1.47
C GLU A 78 4.63 4.37 1.85
N PRO A 79 3.85 3.28 1.74
CA PRO A 79 2.39 3.34 1.91
C PRO A 79 1.94 3.73 3.32
N THR A 80 2.83 3.68 4.28
CA THR A 80 2.56 3.89 5.70
C THR A 80 3.20 5.16 6.26
N ALA A 81 3.88 5.94 5.41
CA ALA A 81 4.53 7.17 5.85
C ALA A 81 3.54 8.13 6.54
N SER A 82 3.91 8.62 7.73
CA SER A 82 3.11 9.56 8.53
C SER A 82 1.75 9.02 9.02
N LEU A 83 1.60 7.70 9.09
CA LEU A 83 0.44 7.03 9.70
C LEU A 83 0.81 6.50 11.09
N ASP A 84 -0.20 6.36 11.95
CA ASP A 84 -0.02 5.67 13.22
C ASP A 84 0.16 4.16 13.01
N PRO A 85 0.77 3.43 13.96
CA PRO A 85 1.09 2.00 13.78
C PRO A 85 -0.12 1.13 13.43
N LYS A 86 -1.28 1.38 14.07
CA LYS A 86 -2.51 0.63 13.80
C LYS A 86 -3.01 0.86 12.36
N THR A 87 -3.03 2.11 11.90
CA THR A 87 -3.43 2.45 10.53
C THR A 87 -2.42 1.90 9.52
N SER A 88 -1.12 1.92 9.83
CA SER A 88 -0.06 1.34 9.00
C SER A 88 -0.28 -0.15 8.74
N ARG A 89 -0.52 -0.94 9.79
CA ARG A 89 -0.88 -2.37 9.68
C ARG A 89 -2.13 -2.59 8.83
N GLN A 90 -3.18 -1.79 9.04
CA GLN A 90 -4.41 -1.89 8.25
C GLN A 90 -4.18 -1.61 6.76
N ILE A 91 -3.32 -0.66 6.41
CA ILE A 91 -2.99 -0.35 5.02
C ILE A 91 -2.18 -1.49 4.39
N MET A 92 -1.18 -2.04 5.10
CA MET A 92 -0.38 -3.16 4.60
C MET A 92 -1.25 -4.40 4.39
N ARG A 93 -2.09 -4.76 5.35
CA ARG A 93 -3.05 -5.85 5.24
C ARG A 93 -3.97 -5.66 4.03
N LEU A 94 -4.53 -4.48 3.85
CA LEU A 94 -5.40 -4.15 2.72
C LEU A 94 -4.68 -4.33 1.38
N ILE A 95 -3.43 -3.89 1.25
CA ILE A 95 -2.63 -4.08 0.03
C ILE A 95 -2.45 -5.57 -0.25
N CYS A 96 -2.06 -6.36 0.75
CA CYS A 96 -1.86 -7.81 0.60
C CYS A 96 -3.15 -8.53 0.18
N GLU A 97 -4.28 -8.22 0.82
CA GLU A 97 -5.60 -8.79 0.49
C GLU A 97 -6.00 -8.47 -0.96
N LEU A 98 -5.90 -7.20 -1.36
CA LEU A 98 -6.26 -6.76 -2.71
C LEU A 98 -5.34 -7.38 -3.78
N CYS A 99 -4.04 -7.54 -3.50
CA CYS A 99 -3.12 -8.22 -4.38
C CYS A 99 -3.48 -9.70 -4.52
N LYS A 100 -3.81 -10.38 -3.41
CA LYS A 100 -4.25 -11.78 -3.41
C LYS A 100 -5.56 -11.97 -4.16
N GLU A 101 -6.57 -11.13 -3.89
CA GLU A 101 -7.88 -11.17 -4.56
C GLU A 101 -7.77 -11.00 -6.08
N ARG A 102 -6.84 -10.18 -6.54
CA ARG A 102 -6.67 -9.85 -7.97
C ARG A 102 -5.55 -10.64 -8.67
N GLY A 103 -4.83 -11.48 -7.94
CA GLY A 103 -3.68 -12.21 -8.48
C GLY A 103 -2.54 -11.30 -8.93
N LEU A 104 -2.30 -10.18 -8.19
CA LEU A 104 -1.27 -9.20 -8.50
C LEU A 104 0.00 -9.46 -7.71
N ALA A 105 1.15 -9.16 -8.30
CA ALA A 105 2.38 -8.94 -7.57
C ALA A 105 2.47 -7.48 -7.10
N ALA A 106 3.03 -7.26 -5.89
CA ALA A 106 3.34 -5.92 -5.40
C ALA A 106 4.84 -5.80 -5.11
N ILE A 107 5.43 -4.66 -5.46
CA ILE A 107 6.75 -4.26 -5.01
C ILE A 107 6.54 -3.04 -4.12
N ILE A 108 6.91 -3.18 -2.85
CA ILE A 108 6.66 -2.18 -1.82
C ILE A 108 8.00 -1.64 -1.33
N ASN A 109 8.24 -0.35 -1.49
CA ASN A 109 9.33 0.34 -0.81
C ASN A 109 8.86 0.71 0.59
N ILE A 110 9.55 0.24 1.61
CA ILE A 110 9.21 0.44 3.02
C ILE A 110 10.49 0.47 3.84
N HIS A 111 10.54 1.33 4.84
CA HIS A 111 11.65 1.42 5.78
C HIS A 111 11.33 0.84 7.16
N ASP A 112 10.07 0.48 7.40
CA ASP A 112 9.60 -0.17 8.61
C ASP A 112 9.84 -1.68 8.51
N VAL A 113 10.86 -2.16 9.25
CA VAL A 113 11.29 -3.57 9.27
C VAL A 113 10.19 -4.46 9.80
N ALA A 114 9.46 -4.02 10.83
CA ALA A 114 8.39 -4.76 11.45
C ALA A 114 7.27 -5.06 10.45
N LEU A 115 6.81 -4.03 9.74
CA LEU A 115 5.79 -4.21 8.70
C LEU A 115 6.29 -5.08 7.53
N ALA A 116 7.58 -4.99 7.18
CA ALA A 116 8.13 -5.87 6.15
C ALA A 116 8.10 -7.33 6.60
N GLN A 117 8.52 -7.64 7.83
CA GLN A 117 8.50 -9.02 8.36
C GLN A 117 7.09 -9.58 8.44
N MET A 118 6.10 -8.79 8.86
CA MET A 118 4.71 -9.24 9.02
C MET A 118 3.96 -9.49 7.70
N PHE A 119 4.23 -8.73 6.65
CA PHE A 119 3.31 -8.66 5.50
C PHE A 119 3.90 -9.12 4.17
N VAL A 120 5.23 -9.20 4.01
CA VAL A 120 5.81 -9.55 2.71
C VAL A 120 6.32 -11.00 2.64
N GLN A 121 6.49 -11.54 1.42
CA GLN A 121 6.98 -12.90 1.20
C GLN A 121 8.46 -12.94 0.83
N ARG A 122 9.04 -11.81 0.43
CA ARG A 122 10.45 -11.67 0.06
C ARG A 122 10.90 -10.24 0.35
N VAL A 123 12.09 -10.12 0.88
CA VAL A 123 12.72 -8.84 1.19
C VAL A 123 13.98 -8.68 0.33
N ILE A 124 14.14 -7.49 -0.24
CA ILE A 124 15.37 -7.07 -0.91
C ILE A 124 15.91 -5.86 -0.15
N GLY A 125 17.01 -6.05 0.56
CA GLY A 125 17.71 -4.98 1.27
C GLY A 125 18.69 -4.25 0.35
N LEU A 126 18.54 -2.92 0.28
CA LEU A 126 19.36 -2.07 -0.56
C LEU A 126 20.26 -1.16 0.30
N ARG A 127 21.55 -1.08 -0.05
CA ARG A 127 22.48 -0.13 0.53
C ARG A 127 23.33 0.51 -0.57
N PHE A 128 23.40 1.84 -0.61
CA PHE A 128 24.14 2.61 -1.61
C PHE A 128 23.87 2.20 -3.07
N GLY A 129 22.63 1.77 -3.36
CA GLY A 129 22.22 1.34 -4.70
C GLY A 129 22.60 -0.11 -5.07
N ALA A 130 23.21 -0.87 -4.15
CA ALA A 130 23.51 -2.29 -4.32
C ALA A 130 22.52 -3.15 -3.51
N VAL A 131 22.29 -4.39 -3.99
CA VAL A 131 21.53 -5.39 -3.24
C VAL A 131 22.48 -6.04 -2.23
N GLU A 132 22.22 -5.83 -0.94
CA GLU A 132 22.98 -6.43 0.17
C GLU A 132 22.27 -7.66 0.75
N PHE A 133 20.96 -7.72 0.59
CA PHE A 133 20.16 -8.85 1.07
C PHE A 133 19.05 -9.18 0.06
N ASP A 134 18.80 -10.47 -0.12
CA ASP A 134 17.70 -10.99 -0.92
C ASP A 134 17.23 -12.31 -0.29
N GLY A 135 16.12 -12.32 0.41
CA GLY A 135 15.68 -13.48 1.16
C GLY A 135 14.26 -13.40 1.72
N LEU A 136 13.93 -14.36 2.55
CA LEU A 136 12.67 -14.40 3.29
C LEU A 136 12.69 -13.39 4.45
N PRO A 137 11.52 -12.89 4.89
CA PRO A 137 11.42 -11.97 6.03
C PRO A 137 12.09 -12.51 7.30
N ASP A 138 11.91 -13.79 7.60
CA ASP A 138 12.48 -14.45 8.80
C ASP A 138 14.02 -14.52 8.79
N ALA A 139 14.65 -14.26 7.65
CA ALA A 139 16.11 -14.20 7.53
C ALA A 139 16.68 -12.78 7.77
N LEU A 140 15.83 -11.81 8.10
CA LEU A 140 16.24 -10.46 8.51
C LEU A 140 16.72 -10.49 9.98
N THR A 141 17.95 -10.97 10.19
CA THR A 141 18.57 -10.97 11.52
C THR A 141 19.17 -9.60 11.85
N PRO A 142 19.50 -9.33 13.15
CA PRO A 142 20.17 -8.09 13.55
C PRO A 142 21.45 -7.82 12.74
N GLU A 143 22.22 -8.87 12.39
CA GLU A 143 23.45 -8.73 11.59
C GLU A 143 23.14 -8.29 10.14
N VAL A 144 22.08 -8.83 9.55
CA VAL A 144 21.62 -8.44 8.20
C VAL A 144 21.15 -7.00 8.21
N LEU A 145 20.36 -6.59 9.22
CA LEU A 145 19.88 -5.23 9.37
C LEU A 145 21.03 -4.24 9.59
N THR A 146 22.02 -4.61 10.40
CA THR A 146 23.25 -3.82 10.57
C THR A 146 24.00 -3.65 9.24
N THR A 147 24.02 -4.67 8.40
CA THR A 147 24.64 -4.57 7.07
C THR A 147 23.91 -3.61 6.17
N ILE A 148 22.57 -3.58 6.20
CA ILE A 148 21.71 -2.72 5.36
C ILE A 148 21.72 -1.27 5.85
N TYR A 149 21.44 -1.05 7.14
CA TYR A 149 21.16 0.26 7.72
C TYR A 149 22.33 0.86 8.53
N GLY A 150 23.22 0.04 9.05
CA GLY A 150 24.28 0.41 9.98
C GLY A 150 24.02 -0.09 11.39
N GLU A 151 24.88 0.32 12.34
CA GLU A 151 24.77 -0.10 13.74
C GLU A 151 23.60 0.63 14.44
N GLU A 152 22.64 -0.16 14.92
CA GLU A 152 21.50 0.24 15.71
C GLU A 152 21.05 -0.93 16.60
N ASP A 153 20.19 -0.71 17.58
CA ASP A 153 19.66 -1.78 18.43
C ASP A 153 18.54 -2.54 17.70
N TRP A 154 18.94 -3.42 16.80
CA TRP A 154 18.01 -4.22 15.98
C TRP A 154 17.36 -5.37 16.76
N GLU A 155 17.94 -5.81 17.90
CA GLU A 155 17.34 -6.83 18.75
C GLU A 155 16.02 -6.33 19.34
N ALA A 156 16.00 -5.11 19.90
CA ALA A 156 14.79 -4.49 20.41
C ALA A 156 13.73 -4.29 19.31
N THR A 157 14.14 -3.92 18.10
CA THR A 157 13.22 -3.74 16.96
C THR A 157 12.55 -5.06 16.55
N ILE A 158 13.26 -6.18 16.59
CA ILE A 158 12.71 -7.50 16.24
C ILE A 158 11.79 -8.01 17.35
N GLU A 159 12.13 -7.82 18.62
CA GLU A 159 11.28 -8.20 19.77
C GLU A 159 9.92 -7.47 19.73
N GLU A 160 9.88 -6.16 19.39
CA GLU A 160 8.63 -5.42 19.18
C GLU A 160 7.75 -6.04 18.07
N VAL A 161 8.38 -6.60 17.02
CA VAL A 161 7.66 -7.26 15.92
C VAL A 161 6.94 -8.50 16.39
N ASP A 162 7.59 -9.34 17.19
CA ASP A 162 7.03 -10.60 17.70
C ASP A 162 5.84 -10.32 18.63
N GLU A 163 5.93 -9.32 19.52
CA GLU A 163 4.82 -8.90 20.39
C GLU A 163 3.62 -8.37 19.56
N ASP A 164 3.86 -7.54 18.55
CA ASP A 164 2.83 -6.99 17.66
C ASP A 164 2.16 -8.08 16.81
N ALA A 165 2.91 -9.07 16.33
CA ALA A 165 2.40 -10.21 15.58
C ALA A 165 1.51 -11.13 16.44
N GLU A 166 1.84 -11.34 17.71
CA GLU A 166 1.02 -12.11 18.66
C GLU A 166 -0.31 -11.41 18.96
N ILE A 167 -0.31 -10.08 19.12
CA ILE A 167 -1.52 -9.28 19.33
C ILE A 167 -2.45 -9.37 18.11
N GLU A 168 -1.87 -9.33 16.92
CA GLU A 168 -2.65 -9.39 15.66
C GLU A 168 -3.24 -10.78 15.39
N ALA A 169 -2.57 -11.84 15.83
CA ALA A 169 -3.08 -13.20 15.71
C ALA A 169 -4.23 -13.51 16.69
N ALA A 170 -4.40 -12.67 17.73
CA ALA A 170 -5.43 -12.82 18.75
C ALA A 170 -6.72 -12.01 18.46
N GLU A 171 -6.70 -11.10 17.49
CA GLU A 171 -7.86 -10.32 17.00
C GLU A 171 -8.55 -11.00 15.78
#